data_8218cc129ee1959d185558f0f4d2d63d
#
_entry.id   8218cc129ee1959d185558f0f4d2d63d
#
_cell.length_a   1.000
_cell.length_b   1.000
_cell.length_c   1.000
_cell.angle_alpha   90.00
_cell.angle_beta   90.00
_cell.angle_gamma   90.00
#
_symmetry.space_group_name_H-M   'P 1'
#
loop_
_entity.id
_entity.type
_entity.pdbx_description
1 polymer ?
#
loop_
_entity_poly.entity_id
_entity_poly.type
_entity_poly.pdbx_seq_one_letter_code
_entity_poly.pdbx_strand_id
1 'polypeptide(L)'
;MRGAVAAGNRHTAEAGAWALARGGNAVDAVVAAAVAAFVAEGPLTGPAGGGFFLVRDAGAEPTLLDCFFAVPSRPQEPMDEVLIDFGDASTQVFHVGNGSVAVPGLVAGLADAHGRHGRLSWGELFEPALELAGTGVEMSGPQRFLLEILVPILDRTEEGRGIYGSHVRAETAAMVPGLELLRDHGAAAVAELMPGHAADLAAYRVVERTPVEAQFEERRVVTCPAPSKGGAVVARGLAAIGAREPARADTLAATLVEALLAGYGGAAPLAPLTGTTHVSVIDGDGNAAALSSTLGSGSGVFARGFQLNNMLGELDVIGTEDRYPGDRLPSMMAPTLVLEGDAPRLVVGSAGSVRLSGAILQTIYHVVAGGCSVHEAINHPRLHNFLLVYVKIED
;
A
#
# COMPACT_ATOMS: atom_id res chain seq x y z
N MET A 1 14.84 5.40 21.62
CA MET A 1 13.80 4.37 21.75
C MET A 1 14.17 3.19 20.86
N ARG A 2 13.84 1.95 21.23
CA ARG A 2 14.09 0.77 20.39
C ARG A 2 12.85 0.52 19.55
N GLY A 3 13.00 0.09 18.30
CA GLY A 3 11.91 -0.24 17.39
C GLY A 3 12.46 -0.71 16.05
N ALA A 4 11.57 -1.15 15.17
CA ALA A 4 11.89 -1.58 13.82
C ALA A 4 10.93 -0.93 12.82
N VAL A 5 11.48 -0.45 11.72
CA VAL A 5 10.73 0.11 10.58
C VAL A 5 11.17 -0.62 9.32
N ALA A 6 10.21 -1.07 8.52
CA ALA A 6 10.45 -1.59 7.18
C ALA A 6 9.52 -0.90 6.18
N ALA A 7 10.06 -0.51 5.03
CA ALA A 7 9.32 0.17 3.98
C ALA A 7 9.88 -0.16 2.59
N GLY A 8 9.15 0.20 1.54
CA GLY A 8 9.54 -0.04 0.16
C GLY A 8 10.74 0.78 -0.32
N ASN A 9 11.07 1.87 0.38
CA ASN A 9 12.17 2.77 0.06
C ASN A 9 12.98 3.12 1.31
N ARG A 10 14.29 3.33 1.14
CA ARG A 10 15.20 3.70 2.22
C ARG A 10 14.78 5.01 2.91
N HIS A 11 14.44 6.05 2.15
CA HIS A 11 14.04 7.35 2.71
C HIS A 11 12.75 7.24 3.50
N THR A 12 11.80 6.42 3.02
CA THR A 12 10.56 6.11 3.74
C THR A 12 10.86 5.44 5.09
N ALA A 13 11.75 4.44 5.12
CA ALA A 13 12.14 3.77 6.35
C ALA A 13 12.91 4.68 7.31
N GLU A 14 13.81 5.52 6.78
CA GLU A 14 14.58 6.50 7.56
C GLU A 14 13.67 7.55 8.23
N ALA A 15 12.62 8.02 7.54
CA ALA A 15 11.64 8.95 8.11
C ALA A 15 10.87 8.32 9.28
N GLY A 16 10.46 7.05 9.17
CA GLY A 16 9.84 6.33 10.28
C GLY A 16 10.80 6.14 11.46
N ALA A 17 12.05 5.77 11.20
CA ALA A 17 13.07 5.64 12.22
C ALA A 17 13.39 6.99 12.91
N TRP A 18 13.36 8.09 12.15
CA TRP A 18 13.52 9.45 12.65
C TRP A 18 12.42 9.81 13.68
N ALA A 19 11.15 9.46 13.38
CA ALA A 19 10.05 9.69 14.32
C ALA A 19 10.22 8.86 15.62
N LEU A 20 10.60 7.58 15.52
CA LEU A 20 10.88 6.75 16.69
C LEU A 20 12.04 7.32 17.52
N ALA A 21 13.10 7.83 16.88
CA ALA A 21 14.25 8.42 17.57
C ALA A 21 13.89 9.69 18.37
N ARG A 22 12.86 10.43 17.94
CA ARG A 22 12.33 11.63 18.61
C ARG A 22 11.30 11.32 19.71
N GLY A 23 11.03 10.06 20.01
CA GLY A 23 10.08 9.65 21.05
C GLY A 23 8.66 9.41 20.53
N GLY A 24 8.45 9.43 19.23
CA GLY A 24 7.23 8.99 18.58
C GLY A 24 6.99 7.49 18.78
N ASN A 25 5.75 7.07 18.58
CA ASN A 25 5.33 5.67 18.61
C ASN A 25 5.22 5.06 17.21
N ALA A 26 4.69 3.85 17.10
CA ALA A 26 4.54 3.15 15.84
C ALA A 26 3.66 3.91 14.83
N VAL A 27 2.61 4.61 15.28
CA VAL A 27 1.73 5.41 14.42
C VAL A 27 2.46 6.66 13.90
N ASP A 28 3.16 7.40 14.76
CA ASP A 28 3.99 8.55 14.33
C ASP A 28 5.01 8.12 13.26
N ALA A 29 5.65 6.96 13.48
CA ALA A 29 6.63 6.43 12.54
C ALA A 29 6.00 6.07 11.17
N VAL A 30 4.80 5.48 11.16
CA VAL A 30 4.10 5.19 9.91
C VAL A 30 3.65 6.48 9.22
N VAL A 31 3.18 7.49 9.95
CA VAL A 31 2.77 8.78 9.36
C VAL A 31 3.97 9.50 8.74
N ALA A 32 5.08 9.63 9.46
CA ALA A 32 6.30 10.24 8.92
C ALA A 32 6.83 9.49 7.69
N ALA A 33 6.83 8.15 7.75
CA ALA A 33 7.20 7.30 6.62
C ALA A 33 6.26 7.49 5.43
N ALA A 34 4.94 7.52 5.63
CA ALA A 34 3.96 7.70 4.57
C ALA A 34 4.11 9.06 3.87
N VAL A 35 4.32 10.14 4.64
CA VAL A 35 4.55 11.48 4.08
C VAL A 35 5.87 11.53 3.30
N ALA A 36 6.94 10.88 3.80
CA ALA A 36 8.19 10.74 3.06
C ALA A 36 8.03 9.90 1.78
N ALA A 37 7.17 8.86 1.80
CA ALA A 37 6.86 8.05 0.63
C ALA A 37 6.16 8.86 -0.48
N PHE A 38 5.37 9.91 -0.15
CA PHE A 38 4.80 10.79 -1.16
C PHE A 38 5.87 11.44 -2.05
N VAL A 39 7.07 11.61 -1.52
CA VAL A 39 8.24 12.17 -2.22
C VAL A 39 9.11 11.06 -2.82
N ALA A 40 9.49 10.08 -1.98
CA ALA A 40 10.44 9.03 -2.37
C ALA A 40 9.84 7.96 -3.30
N GLU A 41 8.52 7.78 -3.23
CA GLU A 41 7.78 6.73 -3.93
C GLU A 41 6.55 7.30 -4.67
N GLY A 42 6.64 8.56 -5.12
CA GLY A 42 5.53 9.33 -5.69
C GLY A 42 4.73 8.65 -6.83
N PRO A 43 5.32 7.79 -7.69
CA PRO A 43 4.55 7.00 -8.65
C PRO A 43 3.69 5.89 -8.03
N LEU A 44 3.94 5.51 -6.77
CA LEU A 44 3.24 4.43 -6.07
C LEU A 44 2.20 4.95 -5.07
N THR A 45 2.47 6.09 -4.45
CA THR A 45 1.63 6.66 -3.38
C THR A 45 1.72 8.17 -3.36
N GLY A 46 0.74 8.84 -2.75
CA GLY A 46 0.71 10.30 -2.65
C GLY A 46 -0.49 10.78 -1.86
N PRO A 47 -0.63 12.11 -1.66
CA PRO A 47 -1.76 12.66 -0.90
C PRO A 47 -3.12 12.40 -1.54
N ALA A 48 -3.17 12.19 -2.86
CA ALA A 48 -4.36 11.75 -3.58
C ALA A 48 -4.54 10.22 -3.57
N GLY A 49 -3.89 9.51 -2.65
CA GLY A 49 -3.92 8.07 -2.51
C GLY A 49 -5.04 7.54 -1.61
N GLY A 50 -5.12 6.21 -1.56
CA GLY A 50 -5.95 5.47 -0.63
C GLY A 50 -5.18 4.32 0.01
N GLY A 51 -5.66 3.83 1.16
CA GLY A 51 -4.94 2.79 1.88
C GLY A 51 -5.76 2.09 2.97
N PHE A 52 -5.10 1.14 3.61
CA PHE A 52 -5.57 0.48 4.81
C PHE A 52 -4.50 0.58 5.89
N PHE A 53 -4.89 1.07 7.05
CA PHE A 53 -3.99 1.31 8.17
C PHE A 53 -4.39 0.43 9.35
N LEU A 54 -3.62 -0.62 9.62
CA LEU A 54 -3.78 -1.51 10.76
C LEU A 54 -2.94 -0.96 11.92
N VAL A 55 -3.59 -0.72 13.05
CA VAL A 55 -2.96 -0.15 14.26
C VAL A 55 -3.23 -1.06 15.45
N ARG A 56 -2.25 -1.24 16.31
CA ARG A 56 -2.39 -1.92 17.59
C ARG A 56 -1.54 -1.23 18.66
N ASP A 57 -2.17 -0.65 19.64
CA ASP A 57 -1.51 -0.25 20.88
C ASP A 57 -1.17 -1.47 21.73
N ALA A 58 -0.08 -1.42 22.48
CA ALA A 58 0.35 -2.53 23.33
C ALA A 58 -0.74 -2.92 24.34
N GLY A 59 -1.11 -4.20 24.35
CA GLY A 59 -2.19 -4.73 25.19
C GLY A 59 -3.61 -4.43 24.71
N ALA A 60 -3.79 -3.74 23.58
CA ALA A 60 -5.11 -3.50 22.98
C ALA A 60 -5.39 -4.43 21.79
N GLU A 61 -6.66 -4.54 21.41
CA GLU A 61 -7.04 -5.22 20.19
C GLU A 61 -6.66 -4.40 18.95
N PRO A 62 -6.22 -5.07 17.86
CA PRO A 62 -5.91 -4.40 16.62
C PRO A 62 -7.14 -3.76 15.98
N THR A 63 -6.98 -2.56 15.44
CA THR A 63 -8.00 -1.80 14.71
C THR A 63 -7.54 -1.55 13.28
N LEU A 64 -8.42 -1.68 12.30
CA LEU A 64 -8.14 -1.32 10.93
C LEU A 64 -8.91 -0.08 10.52
N LEU A 65 -8.19 0.93 10.03
CA LEU A 65 -8.76 2.13 9.42
C LEU A 65 -8.77 1.95 7.90
N ASP A 66 -9.99 1.86 7.33
CA ASP A 66 -10.21 1.87 5.90
C ASP A 66 -10.24 3.33 5.43
N CYS A 67 -9.12 3.77 4.89
CA CYS A 67 -8.95 5.05 4.21
C CYS A 67 -8.74 4.84 2.69
N PHE A 68 -9.36 3.79 2.13
CA PHE A 68 -9.31 3.49 0.72
C PHE A 68 -10.23 4.40 -0.09
N PHE A 69 -10.20 4.29 -1.39
CA PHE A 69 -10.93 5.15 -2.32
C PHE A 69 -12.44 4.95 -2.26
N ALA A 70 -13.15 6.04 -2.54
CA ALA A 70 -14.59 6.01 -2.73
C ALA A 70 -14.97 6.50 -4.15
N VAL A 71 -16.15 6.07 -4.61
CA VAL A 71 -16.73 6.51 -5.88
C VAL A 71 -17.17 7.97 -5.75
N PRO A 72 -16.79 8.87 -6.68
CA PRO A 72 -17.20 10.27 -6.65
C PRO A 72 -18.69 10.44 -6.97
N SER A 73 -19.28 11.53 -6.45
CA SER A 73 -20.70 11.89 -6.69
C SER A 73 -20.94 12.53 -8.05
N ARG A 74 -19.90 13.07 -8.66
CA ARG A 74 -19.98 13.70 -10.00
C ARG A 74 -20.07 12.64 -11.10
N PRO A 75 -20.68 12.99 -12.27
CA PRO A 75 -20.62 12.14 -13.44
C PRO A 75 -19.20 11.81 -13.83
N GLN A 76 -18.92 10.57 -14.18
CA GLN A 76 -17.61 10.16 -14.65
C GLN A 76 -17.30 10.80 -16.01
N GLU A 77 -16.15 11.44 -16.11
CA GLU A 77 -15.59 11.89 -17.38
C GLU A 77 -15.04 10.68 -18.16
N PRO A 78 -14.91 10.78 -19.50
CA PRO A 78 -14.20 9.75 -20.26
C PRO A 78 -12.78 9.54 -19.75
N MET A 79 -12.32 8.30 -19.79
CA MET A 79 -10.94 7.94 -19.49
C MET A 79 -10.17 7.80 -20.81
N ASP A 80 -8.90 8.17 -20.77
CA ASP A 80 -7.97 7.88 -21.86
C ASP A 80 -7.37 6.48 -21.68
N GLU A 81 -7.09 5.80 -22.77
CA GLU A 81 -6.40 4.52 -22.78
C GLU A 81 -4.92 4.72 -23.10
N VAL A 82 -4.06 4.12 -22.29
CA VAL A 82 -2.60 4.10 -22.48
C VAL A 82 -2.13 2.66 -22.51
N LEU A 83 -1.55 2.23 -23.64
CA LEU A 83 -0.94 0.91 -23.76
C LEU A 83 0.46 0.94 -23.12
N ILE A 84 0.69 0.10 -22.14
CA ILE A 84 1.97 -0.11 -21.49
C ILE A 84 2.55 -1.44 -21.95
N ASP A 85 3.81 -1.42 -22.35
CA ASP A 85 4.59 -2.61 -22.70
C ASP A 85 5.51 -2.98 -21.53
N PHE A 86 5.32 -4.18 -20.97
CA PHE A 86 6.15 -4.70 -19.89
C PHE A 86 7.36 -5.52 -20.39
N GLY A 87 7.56 -5.59 -21.70
CA GLY A 87 8.51 -6.51 -22.31
C GLY A 87 7.94 -7.94 -22.42
N ASP A 88 8.74 -8.86 -23.00
CA ASP A 88 8.40 -10.29 -23.16
C ASP A 88 7.01 -10.55 -23.77
N ALA A 89 6.59 -9.69 -24.72
CA ALA A 89 5.26 -9.73 -25.37
C ALA A 89 4.05 -9.55 -24.42
N SER A 90 4.26 -8.96 -23.27
CA SER A 90 3.20 -8.62 -22.30
C SER A 90 2.85 -7.14 -22.41
N THR A 91 1.64 -6.83 -22.86
CA THR A 91 1.11 -5.46 -22.92
C THR A 91 -0.18 -5.37 -22.13
N GLN A 92 -0.46 -4.16 -21.60
CA GLN A 92 -1.69 -3.89 -20.89
C GLN A 92 -2.20 -2.48 -21.17
N VAL A 93 -3.52 -2.35 -21.25
CA VAL A 93 -4.20 -1.05 -21.35
C VAL A 93 -4.48 -0.50 -19.96
N PHE A 94 -3.99 0.71 -19.69
CA PHE A 94 -4.30 1.48 -18.49
C PHE A 94 -5.30 2.59 -18.82
N HIS A 95 -6.30 2.76 -17.96
CA HIS A 95 -7.26 3.83 -18.06
C HIS A 95 -6.84 4.99 -17.16
N VAL A 96 -6.62 6.16 -17.74
CA VAL A 96 -6.00 7.33 -17.09
C VAL A 96 -6.78 8.62 -17.34
N GLY A 97 -6.27 9.76 -16.88
CA GLY A 97 -6.92 11.07 -17.01
C GLY A 97 -7.90 11.36 -15.87
N ASN A 98 -8.59 12.49 -15.95
CA ASN A 98 -9.51 12.95 -14.89
C ASN A 98 -10.66 11.97 -14.61
N GLY A 99 -11.15 11.26 -15.62
CA GLY A 99 -12.21 10.26 -15.47
C GLY A 99 -11.84 9.07 -14.62
N SER A 100 -10.54 8.78 -14.50
CA SER A 100 -10.03 7.65 -13.71
C SER A 100 -9.85 7.96 -12.22
N VAL A 101 -10.03 9.22 -11.80
CA VAL A 101 -9.72 9.68 -10.45
C VAL A 101 -10.87 9.38 -9.48
N ALA A 102 -10.59 8.57 -8.46
CA ALA A 102 -11.49 8.30 -7.33
C ALA A 102 -11.28 9.29 -6.18
N VAL A 103 -12.22 9.35 -5.25
CA VAL A 103 -12.11 10.15 -4.02
C VAL A 103 -11.07 9.52 -3.11
N PRO A 104 -9.95 10.19 -2.80
CA PRO A 104 -8.90 9.62 -1.96
C PRO A 104 -9.19 9.75 -0.47
N GLY A 105 -8.62 8.84 0.32
CA GLY A 105 -8.80 8.85 1.77
C GLY A 105 -7.51 8.77 2.58
N LEU A 106 -6.35 8.64 1.94
CA LEU A 106 -5.10 8.33 2.65
C LEU A 106 -4.74 9.38 3.70
N VAL A 107 -4.74 10.67 3.33
CA VAL A 107 -4.38 11.74 4.29
C VAL A 107 -5.40 11.81 5.44
N ALA A 108 -6.68 11.59 5.16
CA ALA A 108 -7.72 11.50 6.21
C ALA A 108 -7.44 10.34 7.18
N GLY A 109 -7.03 9.17 6.65
CA GLY A 109 -6.65 8.01 7.46
C GLY A 109 -5.41 8.24 8.31
N LEU A 110 -4.38 8.90 7.74
CA LEU A 110 -3.18 9.28 8.49
C LEU A 110 -3.50 10.25 9.62
N ALA A 111 -4.33 11.27 9.34
CA ALA A 111 -4.74 12.26 10.34
C ALA A 111 -5.61 11.65 11.45
N ASP A 112 -6.54 10.74 11.09
CA ASP A 112 -7.38 10.03 12.05
C ASP A 112 -6.56 9.11 12.97
N ALA A 113 -5.66 8.29 12.40
CA ALA A 113 -4.77 7.43 13.16
C ALA A 113 -3.85 8.25 14.10
N HIS A 114 -3.25 9.31 13.56
CA HIS A 114 -2.40 10.20 14.35
C HIS A 114 -3.16 10.89 15.48
N GLY A 115 -4.35 11.41 15.20
CA GLY A 115 -5.18 12.08 16.22
C GLY A 115 -5.61 11.16 17.38
N ARG A 116 -5.71 9.85 17.14
CA ARG A 116 -6.09 8.86 18.15
C ARG A 116 -4.89 8.30 18.93
N HIS A 117 -3.76 8.10 18.24
CA HIS A 117 -2.65 7.29 18.75
C HIS A 117 -1.31 8.03 18.74
N GLY A 118 -1.16 9.13 17.99
CA GLY A 118 0.11 9.85 17.83
C GLY A 118 0.60 10.51 19.12
N ARG A 119 1.93 10.69 19.23
CA ARG A 119 2.61 11.35 20.35
C ARG A 119 3.33 12.63 19.94
N LEU A 120 3.92 12.63 18.72
CA LEU A 120 4.55 13.82 18.14
C LEU A 120 3.49 14.75 17.56
N SER A 121 3.82 16.02 17.36
CA SER A 121 2.92 16.92 16.67
C SER A 121 2.82 16.56 15.17
N TRP A 122 1.64 16.74 14.59
CA TRP A 122 1.40 16.48 13.16
C TRP A 122 2.44 17.17 12.26
N GLY A 123 2.72 18.45 12.56
CA GLY A 123 3.66 19.23 11.74
C GLY A 123 5.09 18.71 11.75
N GLU A 124 5.59 18.19 12.90
CA GLU A 124 6.93 17.61 12.99
C GLU A 124 7.08 16.41 12.04
N LEU A 125 6.04 15.61 11.84
CA LEU A 125 6.11 14.40 11.01
C LEU A 125 6.34 14.69 9.52
N PHE A 126 6.25 15.96 9.10
CA PHE A 126 6.54 16.41 7.74
C PHE A 126 8.00 16.83 7.53
N GLU A 127 8.80 17.02 8.59
CA GLU A 127 10.19 17.50 8.48
C GLU A 127 11.03 16.63 7.53
N PRO A 128 11.06 15.28 7.64
CA PRO A 128 11.86 14.46 6.75
C PRO A 128 11.44 14.54 5.28
N ALA A 129 10.14 14.63 5.03
CA ALA A 129 9.60 14.72 3.66
C ALA A 129 9.90 16.09 3.03
N LEU A 130 9.81 17.18 3.79
CA LEU A 130 10.14 18.54 3.32
C LEU A 130 11.63 18.68 2.99
N GLU A 131 12.51 18.12 3.83
CA GLU A 131 13.94 18.06 3.56
C GLU A 131 14.24 17.27 2.29
N LEU A 132 13.63 16.08 2.16
CA LEU A 132 13.79 15.20 1.01
C LEU A 132 13.28 15.87 -0.27
N ALA A 133 12.10 16.51 -0.24
CA ALA A 133 11.52 17.21 -1.38
C ALA A 133 12.43 18.36 -1.86
N GLY A 134 13.06 19.08 -0.96
CA GLY A 134 13.99 20.16 -1.30
C GLY A 134 15.29 19.69 -1.96
N THR A 135 15.69 18.43 -1.74
CA THR A 135 16.96 17.90 -2.26
C THR A 135 16.81 17.04 -3.52
N GLY A 136 15.59 16.56 -3.84
CA GLY A 136 15.36 15.58 -4.90
C GLY A 136 15.72 14.15 -4.49
N VAL A 137 15.23 13.15 -5.23
CA VAL A 137 15.36 11.73 -4.89
C VAL A 137 16.06 10.94 -5.98
N GLU A 138 17.20 10.34 -5.66
CA GLU A 138 17.84 9.36 -6.52
C GLU A 138 17.00 8.06 -6.58
N MET A 139 16.70 7.61 -7.80
CA MET A 139 15.89 6.42 -8.02
C MET A 139 16.72 5.15 -7.88
N SER A 140 16.26 4.21 -7.07
CA SER A 140 16.82 2.86 -7.00
C SER A 140 16.59 2.08 -8.30
N GLY A 141 17.31 0.97 -8.50
CA GLY A 141 17.13 0.14 -9.70
C GLY A 141 15.69 -0.28 -9.97
N PRO A 142 14.95 -0.84 -8.97
CA PRO A 142 13.53 -1.17 -9.13
C PRO A 142 12.64 0.05 -9.44
N GLN A 143 12.92 1.21 -8.85
CA GLN A 143 12.17 2.44 -9.14
C GLN A 143 12.42 2.94 -10.57
N ARG A 144 13.66 2.88 -11.07
CA ARG A 144 13.95 3.24 -12.48
C ARG A 144 13.18 2.36 -13.45
N PHE A 145 13.20 1.06 -13.22
CA PHE A 145 12.43 0.12 -14.03
C PHE A 145 10.93 0.45 -14.03
N LEU A 146 10.37 0.78 -12.85
CA LEU A 146 8.97 1.21 -12.75
C LEU A 146 8.71 2.52 -13.49
N LEU A 147 9.60 3.51 -13.36
CA LEU A 147 9.48 4.79 -14.07
C LEU A 147 9.52 4.59 -15.58
N GLU A 148 10.44 3.76 -16.10
CA GLU A 148 10.52 3.45 -17.53
C GLU A 148 9.21 2.85 -18.06
N ILE A 149 8.57 1.95 -17.31
CA ILE A 149 7.27 1.38 -17.66
C ILE A 149 6.18 2.45 -17.64
N LEU A 150 6.18 3.35 -16.64
CA LEU A 150 5.12 4.33 -16.44
C LEU A 150 5.32 5.64 -17.23
N VAL A 151 6.41 5.79 -17.98
CA VAL A 151 6.67 6.98 -18.83
C VAL A 151 5.44 7.44 -19.62
N PRO A 152 4.67 6.55 -20.32
CA PRO A 152 3.52 6.98 -21.10
C PRO A 152 2.42 7.64 -20.26
N ILE A 153 2.41 7.40 -18.94
CA ILE A 153 1.48 8.02 -17.98
C ILE A 153 2.11 9.28 -17.38
N LEU A 154 3.35 9.20 -16.89
CA LEU A 154 4.03 10.29 -16.18
C LEU A 154 4.31 11.48 -17.09
N ASP A 155 4.63 11.23 -18.36
CA ASP A 155 4.97 12.26 -19.34
C ASP A 155 3.75 12.94 -20.00
N ARG A 156 2.53 12.64 -19.54
CA ARG A 156 1.31 13.25 -20.09
C ARG A 156 1.22 14.75 -19.81
N THR A 157 1.84 15.21 -18.72
CA THR A 157 1.84 16.63 -18.33
C THR A 157 3.27 17.18 -18.28
N GLU A 158 3.40 18.52 -18.40
CA GLU A 158 4.68 19.20 -18.23
C GLU A 158 5.20 19.03 -16.80
N GLU A 159 4.31 19.05 -15.79
CA GLU A 159 4.64 18.85 -14.39
C GLU A 159 5.22 17.46 -14.14
N GLY A 160 4.59 16.39 -14.66
CA GLY A 160 5.10 15.02 -14.56
C GLY A 160 6.47 14.84 -15.21
N ARG A 161 6.65 15.39 -16.44
CA ARG A 161 7.96 15.40 -17.11
C ARG A 161 9.01 16.16 -16.31
N GLY A 162 8.65 17.29 -15.71
CA GLY A 162 9.55 18.07 -14.88
C GLY A 162 10.07 17.32 -13.67
N ILE A 163 9.23 16.48 -13.07
CA ILE A 163 9.58 15.71 -11.88
C ILE A 163 10.33 14.41 -12.23
N TYR A 164 9.84 13.62 -13.19
CA TYR A 164 10.30 12.25 -13.44
C TYR A 164 11.06 12.07 -14.76
N GLY A 165 11.14 13.07 -15.61
CA GLY A 165 11.66 12.93 -16.97
C GLY A 165 13.14 12.53 -17.08
N SER A 166 13.94 12.64 -16.01
CA SER A 166 15.31 12.12 -16.00
C SER A 166 15.38 10.59 -15.83
N HIS A 167 14.33 9.95 -15.30
CA HIS A 167 14.21 8.54 -14.93
C HIS A 167 15.29 8.02 -13.95
N VAL A 168 16.25 8.85 -13.60
CA VAL A 168 17.37 8.51 -12.69
C VAL A 168 17.19 9.21 -11.35
N ARG A 169 16.65 10.42 -11.38
CA ARG A 169 16.41 11.28 -10.23
C ARG A 169 15.06 11.97 -10.38
N ALA A 170 14.26 12.00 -9.32
CA ALA A 170 13.06 12.82 -9.28
C ALA A 170 13.40 14.24 -8.76
N GLU A 171 12.96 15.25 -9.51
CA GLU A 171 13.10 16.67 -9.14
C GLU A 171 11.87 17.10 -8.33
N THR A 172 11.93 16.85 -7.03
CA THR A 172 10.78 16.88 -6.13
C THR A 172 10.49 18.25 -5.48
N ALA A 173 11.27 19.28 -5.79
CA ALA A 173 11.07 20.61 -5.21
C ALA A 173 9.66 21.19 -5.48
N ALA A 174 9.02 20.80 -6.58
CA ALA A 174 7.64 21.17 -6.90
C ALA A 174 6.62 20.65 -5.88
N MET A 175 6.97 19.63 -5.07
CA MET A 175 6.11 19.03 -4.05
C MET A 175 6.09 19.84 -2.74
N VAL A 176 7.10 20.68 -2.48
CA VAL A 176 7.24 21.43 -1.22
C VAL A 176 5.99 22.24 -0.86
N PRO A 177 5.40 23.06 -1.75
CA PRO A 177 4.21 23.82 -1.41
C PRO A 177 2.99 22.94 -1.06
N GLY A 178 2.88 21.76 -1.69
CA GLY A 178 1.82 20.82 -1.39
C GLY A 178 2.03 20.11 -0.03
N LEU A 179 3.28 19.79 0.33
CA LEU A 179 3.63 19.25 1.64
C LEU A 179 3.37 20.25 2.76
N GLU A 180 3.73 21.52 2.55
CA GLU A 180 3.44 22.59 3.51
C GLU A 180 1.94 22.76 3.73
N LEU A 181 1.15 22.73 2.66
CA LEU A 181 -0.29 22.79 2.74
C LEU A 181 -0.88 21.61 3.56
N LEU A 182 -0.39 20.38 3.32
CA LEU A 182 -0.79 19.19 4.07
C LEU A 182 -0.36 19.25 5.54
N ARG A 183 0.83 19.79 5.82
CA ARG A 183 1.31 20.01 7.18
C ARG A 183 0.41 20.98 7.95
N ASP A 184 0.04 22.10 7.30
CA ASP A 184 -0.66 23.19 7.97
C ASP A 184 -2.19 22.96 8.06
N HIS A 185 -2.78 22.21 7.12
CA HIS A 185 -4.24 22.02 7.02
C HIS A 185 -4.68 20.54 7.06
N GLY A 186 -3.75 19.59 7.16
CA GLY A 186 -4.06 18.15 7.26
C GLY A 186 -4.90 17.66 6.07
N ALA A 187 -5.90 16.83 6.37
CA ALA A 187 -6.76 16.23 5.35
C ALA A 187 -7.58 17.27 4.53
N ALA A 188 -7.88 18.43 5.09
CA ALA A 188 -8.61 19.48 4.38
C ALA A 188 -7.81 20.02 3.17
N ALA A 189 -6.49 19.98 3.22
CA ALA A 189 -5.60 20.38 2.14
C ALA A 189 -5.82 19.60 0.84
N VAL A 190 -6.28 18.35 0.93
CA VAL A 190 -6.51 17.51 -0.26
C VAL A 190 -7.57 18.13 -1.19
N ALA A 191 -8.53 18.86 -0.64
CA ALA A 191 -9.54 19.58 -1.44
C ALA A 191 -8.92 20.72 -2.30
N GLU A 192 -7.79 21.28 -1.88
CA GLU A 192 -7.06 22.27 -2.69
C GLU A 192 -6.23 21.62 -3.80
N LEU A 193 -5.78 20.38 -3.60
CA LEU A 193 -5.13 19.58 -4.64
C LEU A 193 -6.15 19.07 -5.68
N MET A 194 -7.39 18.83 -5.23
CA MET A 194 -8.45 18.21 -6.03
C MET A 194 -9.76 19.01 -5.94
N PRO A 195 -9.80 20.26 -6.42
CA PRO A 195 -10.99 21.13 -6.24
C PRO A 195 -12.27 20.56 -6.87
N GLY A 196 -12.14 19.78 -7.95
CA GLY A 196 -13.26 19.04 -8.55
C GLY A 196 -13.90 17.97 -7.66
N HIS A 197 -13.25 17.57 -6.58
CA HIS A 197 -13.73 16.58 -5.62
C HIS A 197 -13.99 17.16 -4.23
N ALA A 198 -13.97 18.48 -4.07
CA ALA A 198 -14.05 19.13 -2.76
C ALA A 198 -15.29 18.72 -1.95
N ALA A 199 -16.47 18.58 -2.58
CA ALA A 199 -17.69 18.13 -1.92
C ALA A 199 -17.59 16.67 -1.44
N ASP A 200 -17.05 15.78 -2.27
CA ASP A 200 -16.86 14.37 -1.93
C ASP A 200 -15.82 14.20 -0.82
N LEU A 201 -14.74 14.98 -0.87
CA LEU A 201 -13.70 15.00 0.17
C LEU A 201 -14.25 15.49 1.51
N ALA A 202 -15.10 16.51 1.51
CA ALA A 202 -15.79 16.99 2.72
C ALA A 202 -16.76 15.94 3.31
N ALA A 203 -17.36 15.10 2.46
CA ALA A 203 -18.23 14.02 2.85
C ALA A 203 -17.48 12.73 3.22
N TYR A 204 -16.22 12.57 2.78
CA TYR A 204 -15.42 11.37 3.03
C TYR A 204 -15.24 11.13 4.54
N ARG A 205 -15.35 9.87 4.94
CA ARG A 205 -15.10 9.45 6.34
C ARG A 205 -14.21 8.22 6.32
N VAL A 206 -13.20 8.20 7.17
CA VAL A 206 -12.44 6.98 7.47
C VAL A 206 -13.39 5.98 8.13
N VAL A 207 -13.33 4.72 7.74
CA VAL A 207 -14.17 3.67 8.31
C VAL A 207 -13.32 2.76 9.19
N GLU A 208 -13.64 2.69 10.46
CA GLU A 208 -13.06 1.69 11.33
C GLU A 208 -13.69 0.32 11.05
N ARG A 209 -12.86 -0.69 10.84
CA ARG A 209 -13.31 -2.05 10.54
C ARG A 209 -12.71 -3.04 11.52
N THR A 210 -13.49 -4.04 11.89
CA THR A 210 -12.98 -5.21 12.60
C THR A 210 -12.09 -6.02 11.66
N PRO A 211 -10.81 -6.24 11.99
CA PRO A 211 -9.93 -7.04 11.15
C PRO A 211 -10.43 -8.49 10.97
N VAL A 212 -9.97 -9.12 9.89
CA VAL A 212 -10.10 -10.58 9.72
C VAL A 212 -8.97 -11.26 10.49
N GLU A 213 -9.30 -12.37 11.14
CA GLU A 213 -8.36 -13.15 11.92
C GLU A 213 -8.24 -14.58 11.43
N ALA A 214 -7.03 -15.14 11.59
CA ALA A 214 -6.75 -16.54 11.41
C ALA A 214 -5.82 -17.05 12.51
N GLN A 215 -5.94 -18.31 12.86
CA GLN A 215 -4.93 -19.00 13.66
C GLN A 215 -4.00 -19.76 12.71
N PHE A 216 -2.70 -19.57 12.92
CA PHE A 216 -1.68 -20.30 12.19
C PHE A 216 -0.56 -20.72 13.15
N GLU A 217 -0.38 -22.00 13.31
CA GLU A 217 0.37 -22.58 14.42
C GLU A 217 -0.18 -22.02 15.75
N GLU A 218 0.66 -21.60 16.67
CA GLU A 218 0.26 -21.01 17.95
C GLU A 218 0.14 -19.48 17.90
N ARG A 219 -0.08 -18.92 16.69
CA ARG A 219 -0.07 -17.46 16.47
C ARG A 219 -1.39 -16.97 15.90
N ARG A 220 -1.78 -15.81 16.35
CA ARG A 220 -2.93 -15.06 15.83
C ARG A 220 -2.47 -14.14 14.70
N VAL A 221 -3.04 -14.33 13.51
CA VAL A 221 -2.80 -13.51 12.34
C VAL A 221 -3.98 -12.57 12.13
N VAL A 222 -3.73 -11.28 12.13
CA VAL A 222 -4.73 -10.22 12.00
C VAL A 222 -4.47 -9.47 10.70
N THR A 223 -5.48 -9.35 9.83
CA THR A 223 -5.32 -8.79 8.50
C THR A 223 -6.56 -8.03 8.03
N CYS A 224 -6.49 -7.49 6.82
CA CYS A 224 -7.48 -6.58 6.25
C CYS A 224 -8.82 -7.29 5.94
N PRO A 225 -9.98 -6.74 6.39
CA PRO A 225 -11.30 -7.23 6.01
C PRO A 225 -11.76 -6.65 4.66
N ALA A 226 -12.97 -7.03 4.23
CA ALA A 226 -13.63 -6.35 3.11
C ALA A 226 -13.71 -4.82 3.36
N PRO A 227 -13.60 -3.99 2.31
CA PRO A 227 -13.68 -4.32 0.89
C PRO A 227 -12.38 -4.89 0.29
N SER A 228 -11.29 -5.00 1.05
CA SER A 228 -10.12 -5.71 0.57
C SER A 228 -10.36 -7.22 0.55
N LYS A 229 -10.05 -7.85 -0.59
CA LYS A 229 -10.08 -9.30 -0.76
C LYS A 229 -8.79 -9.96 -0.25
N GLY A 230 -7.70 -9.21 -0.17
CA GLY A 230 -6.36 -9.72 0.10
C GLY A 230 -6.21 -10.38 1.46
N GLY A 231 -6.77 -9.79 2.52
CA GLY A 231 -6.71 -10.38 3.84
C GLY A 231 -7.46 -11.71 3.95
N ALA A 232 -8.60 -11.82 3.28
CA ALA A 232 -9.34 -13.08 3.22
C ALA A 232 -8.54 -14.18 2.48
N VAL A 233 -7.76 -13.82 1.46
CA VAL A 233 -6.84 -14.75 0.78
C VAL A 233 -5.76 -15.24 1.75
N VAL A 234 -5.13 -14.33 2.48
CA VAL A 234 -4.10 -14.66 3.49
C VAL A 234 -4.69 -15.57 4.57
N ALA A 235 -5.81 -15.17 5.18
CA ALA A 235 -6.42 -15.92 6.29
C ALA A 235 -6.85 -17.35 5.87
N ARG A 236 -7.56 -17.48 4.73
CA ARG A 236 -7.99 -18.79 4.22
C ARG A 236 -6.82 -19.67 3.79
N GLY A 237 -5.80 -19.05 3.15
CA GLY A 237 -4.60 -19.77 2.74
C GLY A 237 -3.83 -20.33 3.93
N LEU A 238 -3.61 -19.54 4.99
CA LEU A 238 -2.97 -20.01 6.22
C LEU A 238 -3.79 -21.13 6.91
N ALA A 239 -5.11 -20.97 6.98
CA ALA A 239 -5.98 -22.01 7.52
C ALA A 239 -5.89 -23.32 6.72
N ALA A 240 -5.77 -23.26 5.39
CA ALA A 240 -5.60 -24.43 4.54
C ALA A 240 -4.25 -25.13 4.76
N ILE A 241 -3.19 -24.39 5.05
CA ILE A 241 -1.88 -24.94 5.42
C ILE A 241 -1.95 -25.59 6.81
N GLY A 242 -2.47 -24.88 7.81
CA GLY A 242 -2.54 -25.35 9.21
C GLY A 242 -3.43 -26.58 9.42
N ALA A 243 -4.35 -26.86 8.49
CA ALA A 243 -5.18 -28.06 8.53
C ALA A 243 -4.45 -29.34 8.08
N ARG A 244 -3.19 -29.26 7.70
CA ARG A 244 -2.37 -30.36 7.17
C ARG A 244 -1.25 -30.72 8.12
N GLU A 245 -0.80 -31.98 8.03
CA GLU A 245 0.46 -32.38 8.68
C GLU A 245 1.65 -31.63 8.04
N PRO A 246 2.75 -31.37 8.79
CA PRO A 246 3.90 -30.65 8.29
C PRO A 246 4.36 -31.21 6.95
N ALA A 247 4.31 -30.39 5.91
CA ALA A 247 4.68 -30.80 4.57
C ALA A 247 6.18 -31.10 4.48
N ARG A 248 6.56 -32.19 3.84
CA ARG A 248 7.94 -32.41 3.41
C ARG A 248 8.30 -31.36 2.37
N ALA A 249 9.57 -31.03 2.23
CA ALA A 249 10.03 -30.00 1.30
C ALA A 249 9.56 -30.22 -0.16
N ASP A 250 9.42 -31.47 -0.57
CA ASP A 250 8.91 -31.86 -1.89
C ASP A 250 7.41 -31.65 -2.09
N THR A 251 6.64 -31.52 -0.99
CA THR A 251 5.20 -31.23 -1.02
C THR A 251 4.87 -29.78 -0.70
N LEU A 252 5.82 -28.98 -0.27
CA LEU A 252 5.62 -27.58 0.11
C LEU A 252 5.04 -26.75 -1.03
N ALA A 253 5.61 -26.87 -2.23
CA ALA A 253 5.12 -26.14 -3.40
C ALA A 253 3.66 -26.46 -3.69
N ALA A 254 3.27 -27.76 -3.65
CA ALA A 254 1.88 -28.16 -3.83
C ALA A 254 0.98 -27.60 -2.73
N THR A 255 1.43 -27.63 -1.47
CA THR A 255 0.70 -27.08 -0.33
C THR A 255 0.46 -25.58 -0.48
N LEU A 256 1.48 -24.83 -0.88
CA LEU A 256 1.34 -23.37 -1.13
C LEU A 256 0.41 -23.06 -2.29
N VAL A 257 0.49 -23.82 -3.40
CA VAL A 257 -0.43 -23.68 -4.53
C VAL A 257 -1.88 -23.92 -4.09
N GLU A 258 -2.15 -24.99 -3.36
CA GLU A 258 -3.49 -25.28 -2.87
C GLU A 258 -3.99 -24.26 -1.86
N ALA A 259 -3.10 -23.75 -0.98
CA ALA A 259 -3.43 -22.67 -0.06
C ALA A 259 -3.80 -21.36 -0.81
N LEU A 260 -3.08 -21.03 -1.86
CA LEU A 260 -3.40 -19.89 -2.71
C LEU A 260 -4.74 -20.09 -3.45
N LEU A 261 -4.98 -21.27 -4.01
CA LEU A 261 -6.27 -21.60 -4.63
C LEU A 261 -7.43 -21.50 -3.63
N ALA A 262 -7.27 -22.04 -2.43
CA ALA A 262 -8.27 -21.93 -1.36
C ALA A 262 -8.50 -20.46 -0.95
N GLY A 263 -7.42 -19.69 -0.83
CA GLY A 263 -7.46 -18.27 -0.49
C GLY A 263 -8.25 -17.45 -1.51
N TYR A 264 -7.98 -17.63 -2.77
CA TYR A 264 -8.68 -16.92 -3.85
C TYR A 264 -10.09 -17.46 -4.12
N GLY A 265 -10.43 -18.66 -3.64
CA GLY A 265 -11.68 -19.34 -3.98
C GLY A 265 -11.69 -19.85 -5.43
N GLY A 266 -10.51 -20.10 -5.98
CA GLY A 266 -10.28 -20.50 -7.37
C GLY A 266 -9.00 -19.90 -7.94
N ALA A 267 -8.97 -19.64 -9.26
CA ALA A 267 -7.84 -19.00 -9.91
C ALA A 267 -7.68 -17.54 -9.47
N ALA A 268 -6.43 -17.12 -9.24
CA ALA A 268 -6.13 -15.70 -9.12
C ALA A 268 -6.39 -14.99 -10.45
N PRO A 269 -6.97 -13.79 -10.45
CA PRO A 269 -7.11 -13.02 -11.68
C PRO A 269 -5.72 -12.70 -12.26
N LEU A 270 -5.61 -12.67 -13.57
CA LEU A 270 -4.49 -12.01 -14.24
C LEU A 270 -4.66 -10.52 -13.97
N ALA A 271 -3.82 -9.96 -13.14
CA ALA A 271 -3.85 -8.54 -12.91
C ALA A 271 -2.46 -7.95 -13.10
N PRO A 272 -2.47 -6.72 -13.56
CA PRO A 272 -1.29 -5.95 -13.89
C PRO A 272 -0.40 -5.61 -12.70
N LEU A 273 0.76 -5.07 -13.02
CA LEU A 273 1.59 -4.37 -12.06
C LEU A 273 0.91 -3.04 -11.71
N THR A 274 0.28 -2.96 -10.54
CA THR A 274 -0.22 -1.70 -9.98
C THR A 274 0.72 -1.19 -8.91
N GLY A 275 0.82 0.14 -8.81
CA GLY A 275 1.67 0.81 -7.82
C GLY A 275 1.09 0.68 -6.41
N THR A 276 1.87 0.14 -5.48
CA THR A 276 1.52 0.05 -4.06
C THR A 276 2.80 0.15 -3.25
N THR A 277 2.75 0.80 -2.10
CA THR A 277 3.83 0.74 -1.11
C THR A 277 3.30 0.27 0.24
N HIS A 278 4.21 -0.18 1.10
CA HIS A 278 3.88 -0.67 2.42
C HIS A 278 4.91 -0.22 3.46
N VAL A 279 4.40 0.14 4.65
CA VAL A 279 5.21 0.47 5.82
C VAL A 279 4.79 -0.41 6.98
N SER A 280 5.76 -1.08 7.61
CA SER A 280 5.61 -1.89 8.82
C SER A 280 6.42 -1.29 9.95
N VAL A 281 5.82 -1.12 11.13
CA VAL A 281 6.51 -0.61 12.32
C VAL A 281 6.13 -1.43 13.55
N ILE A 282 7.14 -1.73 14.37
CA ILE A 282 6.97 -2.14 15.78
C ILE A 282 7.86 -1.20 16.62
N ASP A 283 7.29 -0.55 17.63
CA ASP A 283 8.06 0.30 18.53
C ASP A 283 8.55 -0.43 19.79
N GLY A 284 9.33 0.27 20.61
CA GLY A 284 9.91 -0.30 21.81
C GLY A 284 8.93 -0.55 22.96
N ASP A 285 7.72 -0.02 22.87
CA ASP A 285 6.64 -0.22 23.84
C ASP A 285 5.75 -1.41 23.46
N GLY A 286 5.97 -2.00 22.26
CA GLY A 286 5.16 -3.12 21.73
C GLY A 286 3.92 -2.67 20.96
N ASN A 287 3.82 -1.38 20.59
CA ASN A 287 2.83 -0.94 19.63
C ASN A 287 3.24 -1.39 18.23
N ALA A 288 2.27 -1.70 17.39
CA ALA A 288 2.48 -2.12 16.01
C ALA A 288 1.58 -1.33 15.06
N ALA A 289 2.12 -0.97 13.91
CA ALA A 289 1.39 -0.24 12.88
C ALA A 289 1.81 -0.70 11.49
N ALA A 290 0.84 -0.89 10.59
CA ALA A 290 1.05 -1.35 9.22
C ALA A 290 0.17 -0.54 8.26
N LEU A 291 0.77 0.12 7.29
CA LEU A 291 0.07 0.88 6.26
C LEU A 291 0.39 0.32 4.88
N SER A 292 -0.63 -0.07 4.15
CA SER A 292 -0.52 -0.25 2.69
C SER A 292 -1.24 0.88 1.99
N SER A 293 -0.59 1.55 1.02
CA SER A 293 -1.14 2.68 0.30
C SER A 293 -0.83 2.62 -1.21
N THR A 294 -1.67 3.25 -2.02
CA THR A 294 -1.56 3.22 -3.47
C THR A 294 -2.17 4.48 -4.12
N LEU A 295 -1.73 4.77 -5.35
CA LEU A 295 -2.39 5.65 -6.32
C LEU A 295 -3.02 4.85 -7.49
N GLY A 296 -2.98 3.50 -7.44
CA GLY A 296 -3.10 2.70 -8.65
C GLY A 296 -1.83 2.84 -9.50
N SER A 297 -1.99 2.98 -10.79
CA SER A 297 -0.88 3.29 -11.72
C SER A 297 -0.67 4.81 -11.90
N GLY A 298 -1.56 5.59 -11.29
CA GLY A 298 -1.63 7.04 -11.44
C GLY A 298 -2.37 7.49 -12.70
N SER A 299 -3.00 8.65 -12.62
CA SER A 299 -3.85 9.18 -13.69
C SER A 299 -3.08 9.95 -14.78
N GLY A 300 -1.80 10.26 -14.57
CA GLY A 300 -1.04 11.20 -15.41
C GLY A 300 -1.45 12.66 -15.21
N VAL A 301 -2.38 12.94 -14.30
CA VAL A 301 -2.77 14.29 -13.89
C VAL A 301 -2.01 14.66 -12.62
N PHE A 302 -1.42 15.83 -12.59
CA PHE A 302 -0.63 16.31 -11.46
C PHE A 302 -1.25 17.56 -10.84
N ALA A 303 -1.05 17.72 -9.53
CA ALA A 303 -1.41 18.91 -8.78
C ALA A 303 -0.37 19.18 -7.69
N ARG A 304 0.27 20.35 -7.73
CA ARG A 304 1.32 20.78 -6.78
C ARG A 304 2.43 19.75 -6.59
N GLY A 305 2.89 19.12 -7.68
CA GLY A 305 3.95 18.11 -7.68
C GLY A 305 3.47 16.68 -7.42
N PHE A 306 2.22 16.45 -7.05
CA PHE A 306 1.69 15.13 -6.78
C PHE A 306 0.80 14.62 -7.89
N GLN A 307 1.00 13.37 -8.27
CA GLN A 307 0.14 12.67 -9.21
C GLN A 307 -1.18 12.30 -8.54
N LEU A 308 -2.29 12.46 -9.25
CA LEU A 308 -3.60 11.97 -8.82
C LEU A 308 -3.74 10.47 -9.13
N ASN A 309 -4.60 9.79 -8.38
CA ASN A 309 -4.87 8.37 -8.56
C ASN A 309 -5.64 8.07 -9.86
N ASN A 310 -5.58 6.78 -10.32
CA ASN A 310 -6.42 6.29 -11.41
C ASN A 310 -7.32 5.12 -10.98
N MET A 311 -7.72 5.08 -9.71
CA MET A 311 -8.39 3.88 -9.16
C MET A 311 -9.71 3.49 -9.83
N LEU A 312 -10.45 4.42 -10.45
CA LEU A 312 -11.63 4.07 -11.25
C LEU A 312 -11.26 3.41 -12.57
N GLY A 313 -10.02 3.57 -13.02
CA GLY A 313 -9.46 2.94 -14.22
C GLY A 313 -8.80 1.58 -13.96
N GLU A 314 -8.61 1.16 -12.71
CA GLU A 314 -8.02 -0.13 -12.33
C GLU A 314 -9.06 -1.27 -12.40
N LEU A 315 -9.66 -1.48 -13.57
CA LEU A 315 -10.82 -2.37 -13.76
C LEU A 315 -10.54 -3.82 -13.35
N ASP A 316 -9.29 -4.28 -13.46
CA ASP A 316 -8.88 -5.63 -13.05
C ASP A 316 -8.93 -5.81 -11.52
N VAL A 317 -8.76 -4.73 -10.77
CA VAL A 317 -8.83 -4.73 -9.29
C VAL A 317 -10.25 -4.47 -8.81
N ILE A 318 -10.87 -3.42 -9.35
CA ILE A 318 -12.18 -3.00 -8.90
C ILE A 318 -13.33 -3.77 -9.55
N GLY A 319 -13.12 -4.38 -10.73
CA GLY A 319 -14.17 -5.02 -11.52
C GLY A 319 -15.04 -4.00 -12.26
N THR A 320 -16.03 -4.52 -13.00
CA THR A 320 -16.94 -3.73 -13.85
C THR A 320 -18.37 -3.62 -13.28
N GLU A 321 -18.57 -3.97 -12.03
CA GLU A 321 -19.86 -3.89 -11.37
C GLU A 321 -20.32 -2.44 -11.19
N ASP A 322 -21.63 -2.20 -11.25
CA ASP A 322 -22.22 -0.89 -10.97
C ASP A 322 -21.92 -0.45 -9.52
N ARG A 323 -21.54 0.80 -9.36
CA ARG A 323 -21.22 1.40 -8.06
C ARG A 323 -21.93 2.73 -7.88
N TYR A 324 -22.26 3.03 -6.64
CA TYR A 324 -22.93 4.26 -6.27
C TYR A 324 -21.94 5.25 -5.65
N PRO A 325 -22.20 6.57 -5.75
CA PRO A 325 -21.42 7.57 -5.06
C PRO A 325 -21.21 7.25 -3.57
N GLY A 326 -19.97 7.33 -3.12
CA GLY A 326 -19.59 7.00 -1.74
C GLY A 326 -19.25 5.53 -1.49
N ASP A 327 -19.56 4.60 -2.40
CA ASP A 327 -19.16 3.19 -2.27
C ASP A 327 -17.64 3.07 -2.20
N ARG A 328 -17.16 2.21 -1.29
CA ARG A 328 -15.74 1.88 -1.21
C ARG A 328 -15.33 0.95 -2.33
N LEU A 329 -14.21 1.30 -2.97
CA LEU A 329 -13.63 0.43 -4.00
C LEU A 329 -12.99 -0.82 -3.37
N PRO A 330 -13.05 -1.98 -4.04
CA PRO A 330 -12.35 -3.17 -3.60
C PRO A 330 -10.83 -3.05 -3.79
N SER A 331 -10.09 -3.87 -3.06
CA SER A 331 -8.63 -3.90 -3.06
C SER A 331 -8.09 -5.32 -2.86
N MET A 332 -6.79 -5.50 -3.10
CA MET A 332 -6.03 -6.70 -2.71
C MET A 332 -5.06 -6.42 -1.55
N MET A 333 -4.93 -5.18 -1.09
CA MET A 333 -3.99 -4.81 -0.02
C MET A 333 -4.37 -5.48 1.30
N ALA A 334 -3.36 -6.00 1.99
CA ALA A 334 -3.52 -6.76 3.21
C ALA A 334 -2.40 -6.45 4.23
N PRO A 335 -2.37 -5.23 4.82
CA PRO A 335 -1.52 -5.02 5.97
C PRO A 335 -1.85 -6.06 7.04
N THR A 336 -0.83 -6.75 7.53
CA THR A 336 -1.00 -7.93 8.38
C THR A 336 -0.09 -7.86 9.60
N LEU A 337 -0.64 -8.26 10.74
CA LEU A 337 0.05 -8.38 12.03
C LEU A 337 -0.03 -9.82 12.50
N VAL A 338 1.10 -10.40 12.93
CA VAL A 338 1.17 -11.70 13.57
C VAL A 338 1.52 -11.49 15.05
N LEU A 339 0.68 -12.02 15.92
CA LEU A 339 0.81 -11.96 17.37
C LEU A 339 1.21 -13.32 17.95
N GLU A 340 2.09 -13.27 18.92
CA GLU A 340 2.44 -14.40 19.80
C GLU A 340 2.00 -14.03 21.21
N GLY A 341 0.87 -14.62 21.66
CA GLY A 341 0.14 -14.05 22.80
C GLY A 341 -0.24 -12.59 22.49
N ASP A 342 0.14 -11.69 23.39
CA ASP A 342 -0.11 -10.24 23.23
C ASP A 342 1.06 -9.48 22.58
N ALA A 343 2.12 -10.16 22.17
CA ALA A 343 3.28 -9.47 21.59
C ALA A 343 3.21 -9.46 20.05
N PRO A 344 3.49 -8.32 19.39
CA PRO A 344 3.67 -8.28 17.96
C PRO A 344 4.96 -9.03 17.58
N ARG A 345 4.81 -10.07 16.77
CA ARG A 345 5.95 -10.90 16.33
C ARG A 345 6.42 -10.54 14.93
N LEU A 346 5.46 -10.20 14.06
CA LEU A 346 5.72 -9.82 12.68
C LEU A 346 4.67 -8.80 12.24
N VAL A 347 5.11 -7.74 11.58
CA VAL A 347 4.28 -6.81 10.82
C VAL A 347 4.70 -6.91 9.38
N VAL A 348 3.77 -7.20 8.49
CA VAL A 348 4.07 -7.50 7.09
C VAL A 348 3.00 -7.00 6.15
N GLY A 349 3.41 -6.57 5.00
CA GLY A 349 2.58 -6.28 3.84
C GLY A 349 3.40 -6.46 2.58
N SER A 350 2.81 -6.18 1.45
CA SER A 350 3.47 -6.33 0.16
C SER A 350 2.90 -5.35 -0.86
N ALA A 351 3.57 -5.23 -1.98
CA ALA A 351 3.15 -4.57 -3.20
C ALA A 351 3.03 -5.60 -4.34
N GLY A 352 2.39 -5.24 -5.46
CA GLY A 352 2.34 -6.09 -6.64
C GLY A 352 0.98 -6.70 -6.97
N SER A 353 -0.10 -5.95 -6.78
CA SER A 353 -1.46 -6.32 -7.18
C SER A 353 -1.90 -7.68 -6.60
N VAL A 354 -2.32 -8.61 -7.43
CA VAL A 354 -2.79 -9.94 -7.02
C VAL A 354 -1.71 -10.82 -6.41
N ARG A 355 -0.42 -10.55 -6.66
CA ARG A 355 0.70 -11.29 -6.07
C ARG A 355 0.92 -10.99 -4.59
N LEU A 356 0.42 -9.86 -4.14
CA LEU A 356 0.58 -9.29 -2.81
C LEU A 356 0.17 -10.27 -1.70
N SER A 357 -1.03 -10.85 -1.79
CA SER A 357 -1.54 -11.76 -0.76
C SER A 357 -0.74 -13.06 -0.69
N GLY A 358 -0.30 -13.58 -1.84
CA GLY A 358 0.56 -14.77 -1.92
C GLY A 358 1.94 -14.52 -1.31
N ALA A 359 2.52 -13.33 -1.53
CA ALA A 359 3.80 -12.96 -0.93
C ALA A 359 3.69 -12.84 0.60
N ILE A 360 2.63 -12.21 1.11
CA ILE A 360 2.37 -12.11 2.56
C ILE A 360 2.21 -13.49 3.18
N LEU A 361 1.36 -14.34 2.59
CA LEU A 361 1.11 -15.70 3.06
C LEU A 361 2.40 -16.52 3.16
N GLN A 362 3.22 -16.52 2.11
CA GLN A 362 4.46 -17.27 2.08
C GLN A 362 5.49 -16.72 3.07
N THR A 363 5.58 -15.39 3.21
CA THR A 363 6.46 -14.77 4.22
C THR A 363 6.05 -15.20 5.63
N ILE A 364 4.75 -15.18 5.96
CA ILE A 364 4.26 -15.65 7.26
C ILE A 364 4.58 -17.14 7.45
N TYR A 365 4.33 -17.97 6.44
CA TYR A 365 4.65 -19.39 6.49
C TYR A 365 6.13 -19.64 6.80
N HIS A 366 7.04 -19.02 6.05
CA HIS A 366 8.48 -19.22 6.23
C HIS A 366 8.99 -18.74 7.59
N VAL A 367 8.45 -17.61 8.11
CA VAL A 367 8.84 -17.11 9.43
C VAL A 367 8.26 -17.97 10.56
N VAL A 368 6.96 -18.33 10.49
CA VAL A 368 6.23 -18.94 11.60
C VAL A 368 6.45 -20.46 11.64
N ALA A 369 6.25 -21.16 10.53
CA ALA A 369 6.39 -22.61 10.44
C ALA A 369 7.79 -23.05 10.00
N GLY A 370 8.42 -22.27 9.09
CA GLY A 370 9.75 -22.57 8.57
C GLY A 370 10.89 -22.14 9.49
N GLY A 371 10.64 -21.32 10.52
CA GLY A 371 11.66 -20.82 11.45
C GLY A 371 12.69 -19.87 10.80
N CYS A 372 12.43 -19.38 9.58
CA CYS A 372 13.31 -18.44 8.89
C CYS A 372 13.33 -17.07 9.59
N SER A 373 14.45 -16.39 9.53
CA SER A 373 14.47 -14.95 9.79
C SER A 373 13.61 -14.21 8.77
N VAL A 374 13.16 -12.98 9.10
CA VAL A 374 12.39 -12.14 8.18
C VAL A 374 13.16 -11.89 6.88
N HIS A 375 14.48 -11.67 6.97
CA HIS A 375 15.33 -11.47 5.81
C HIS A 375 15.36 -12.71 4.88
N GLU A 376 15.53 -13.90 5.44
CA GLU A 376 15.50 -15.16 4.67
C GLU A 376 14.13 -15.38 4.02
N ALA A 377 13.04 -15.16 4.78
CA ALA A 377 11.68 -15.34 4.29
C ALA A 377 11.33 -14.39 3.13
N ILE A 378 11.83 -13.14 3.17
CA ILE A 378 11.62 -12.17 2.08
C ILE A 378 12.40 -12.56 0.83
N ASN A 379 13.59 -13.12 0.97
CA ASN A 379 14.44 -13.54 -0.15
C ASN A 379 14.21 -14.99 -0.59
N HIS A 380 13.27 -15.69 0.04
CA HIS A 380 12.92 -17.06 -0.36
C HIS A 380 12.22 -17.03 -1.73
N PRO A 381 12.50 -17.99 -2.64
CA PRO A 381 11.78 -18.16 -3.90
C PRO A 381 10.26 -18.21 -3.67
N ARG A 382 9.48 -17.54 -4.53
CA ARG A 382 8.04 -17.42 -4.37
C ARG A 382 7.25 -18.10 -5.48
N LEU A 383 6.11 -18.62 -5.08
CA LEU A 383 5.10 -19.16 -5.98
C LEU A 383 4.00 -18.15 -6.20
N HIS A 384 3.66 -17.91 -7.46
CA HIS A 384 2.47 -17.16 -7.84
C HIS A 384 1.59 -18.00 -8.73
N ASN A 385 0.30 -18.04 -8.44
CA ASN A 385 -0.68 -18.77 -9.25
C ASN A 385 -1.47 -17.77 -10.11
N PHE A 386 -1.16 -17.77 -11.41
CA PHE A 386 -1.89 -16.99 -12.41
C PHE A 386 -2.73 -17.94 -13.24
N LEU A 387 -4.04 -18.01 -13.01
CA LEU A 387 -4.96 -18.95 -13.61
C LEU A 387 -4.66 -20.43 -13.22
N LEU A 388 -5.61 -21.31 -13.39
CA LEU A 388 -5.47 -22.75 -13.10
C LEU A 388 -4.36 -23.48 -13.91
N VAL A 389 -3.67 -22.79 -14.81
CA VAL A 389 -2.76 -23.40 -15.79
C VAL A 389 -1.29 -23.05 -15.57
N TYR A 390 -0.97 -21.98 -14.83
CA TYR A 390 0.42 -21.55 -14.64
C TYR A 390 0.77 -21.33 -13.18
N VAL A 391 1.87 -21.94 -12.76
CA VAL A 391 2.58 -21.62 -11.52
C VAL A 391 3.90 -20.97 -11.92
N LYS A 392 4.11 -19.71 -11.58
CA LYS A 392 5.39 -19.04 -11.73
C LYS A 392 6.17 -19.16 -10.43
N ILE A 393 7.39 -19.68 -10.52
CA ILE A 393 8.39 -19.66 -9.45
C ILE A 393 9.31 -18.48 -9.76
N GLU A 394 9.44 -17.55 -8.83
CA GLU A 394 10.39 -16.44 -8.90
C GLU A 394 11.60 -16.82 -8.02
N ASP A 395 12.79 -16.74 -8.61
CA ASP A 395 14.07 -16.99 -7.93
C ASP A 395 14.47 -15.80 -7.02
#